data_f8f146b5fe7166f358a1166bf596ace6
#
_entry.id   f8f146b5fe7166f358a1166bf596ace6
#
_cell.length_a   1.000
_cell.length_b   1.000
_cell.length_c   1.000
_cell.angle_alpha   90.00
_cell.angle_beta   90.00
_cell.angle_gamma   90.00
#
_symmetry.space_group_name_H-M   'P 1'
#
loop_
_entity.id
_entity.type
_entity.pdbx_description
1 polymer ?
#
loop_
_entity_poly.entity_id
_entity_poly.type
_entity_poly.pdbx_seq_one_letter_code
_entity_poly.pdbx_strand_id
1 'polypeptide(L)'
;MNTPTLETERLLLRRFTEADIDALYALLRDEEVNTFLPWFPAECVEDARRFYEERYAAVYARPRGYAYAVCLKAGGGPIGYIKVEMDDSYDFGYALQRPFWGQGLVTEAGRAVVERVRADGLXXXXX
;
A
#
# COMPACT_ATOMS: atom_id res chain seq x y z
N MET A 1 11.24 7.03 11.23
CA MET A 1 9.83 7.32 10.97
C MET A 1 9.23 6.20 10.14
N ASN A 2 8.07 5.70 10.54
CA ASN A 2 7.46 4.54 9.86
C ASN A 2 6.04 4.88 9.46
N THR A 3 5.81 4.90 8.14
CA THR A 3 4.50 5.06 7.53
C THR A 3 3.68 6.20 8.13
N PRO A 4 4.23 7.42 8.12
CA PRO A 4 3.43 8.56 8.60
C PRO A 4 2.21 8.78 7.70
N THR A 5 1.08 9.11 8.31
CA THR A 5 -0.14 9.34 7.54
C THR A 5 0.04 10.50 6.57
N LEU A 6 -0.42 10.31 5.33
CA LEU A 6 -0.34 11.32 4.28
C LEU A 6 -1.72 11.61 3.75
N GLU A 7 -1.96 12.87 3.40
CA GLU A 7 -3.19 13.26 2.74
C GLU A 7 -2.88 13.90 1.40
N THR A 8 -3.69 13.57 0.40
CA THR A 8 -3.65 14.22 -0.89
C THR A 8 -5.01 14.85 -1.16
N GLU A 9 -5.21 15.34 -2.37
CA GLU A 9 -6.48 15.95 -2.70
C GLU A 9 -7.65 15.00 -2.53
N ARG A 10 -7.49 13.74 -2.95
CA ARG A 10 -8.59 12.77 -2.95
C ARG A 10 -8.36 11.59 -2.00
N LEU A 11 -7.14 11.43 -1.48
CA LEU A 11 -6.75 10.20 -0.82
C LEU A 11 -6.26 10.45 0.59
N LEU A 12 -6.42 9.42 1.41
CA LEU A 12 -5.77 9.30 2.71
C LEU A 12 -4.90 8.05 2.67
N LEU A 13 -3.63 8.22 2.94
CA LEU A 13 -2.67 7.12 2.97
C LEU A 13 -2.28 6.88 4.42
N ARG A 14 -2.59 5.69 4.94
CA ARG A 14 -2.38 5.39 6.34
C ARG A 14 -1.91 3.94 6.49
N ARG A 15 -1.55 3.57 7.71
CA ARG A 15 -1.22 2.18 7.99
C ARG A 15 -2.45 1.29 7.84
N PHE A 16 -2.21 0.06 7.38
CA PHE A 16 -3.23 -0.98 7.52
C PHE A 16 -3.40 -1.34 8.99
N THR A 17 -4.59 -1.78 9.33
CA THR A 17 -4.88 -2.32 10.65
C THR A 17 -5.58 -3.66 10.50
N GLU A 18 -5.78 -4.34 11.62
CA GLU A 18 -6.52 -5.60 11.58
C GLU A 18 -7.94 -5.43 11.09
N ALA A 19 -8.51 -4.25 11.29
CA ALA A 19 -9.87 -3.98 10.79
C ALA A 19 -9.93 -3.94 9.28
N ASP A 20 -8.79 -3.84 8.60
CA ASP A 20 -8.74 -3.75 7.14
C ASP A 20 -8.54 -5.10 6.46
N ILE A 21 -8.53 -6.20 7.19
CA ILE A 21 -8.21 -7.51 6.61
C ILE A 21 -9.19 -7.85 5.48
N ASP A 22 -10.47 -7.56 5.65
CA ASP A 22 -11.44 -7.87 4.60
C ASP A 22 -11.17 -7.08 3.33
N ALA A 23 -10.80 -5.80 3.46
CA ALA A 23 -10.47 -5.01 2.29
C ALA A 23 -9.19 -5.51 1.62
N LEU A 24 -8.21 -5.90 2.43
CA LEU A 24 -6.98 -6.45 1.89
C LEU A 24 -7.25 -7.77 1.16
N TYR A 25 -8.14 -8.60 1.71
CA TYR A 25 -8.52 -9.83 1.04
C TYR A 25 -9.15 -9.55 -0.32
N ALA A 26 -10.03 -8.54 -0.38
CA ALA A 26 -10.67 -8.19 -1.65
C ALA A 26 -9.63 -7.79 -2.70
N LEU A 27 -8.56 -7.10 -2.29
CA LEU A 27 -7.47 -6.77 -3.20
C LEU A 27 -6.66 -7.99 -3.61
N LEU A 28 -6.33 -8.84 -2.64
CA LEU A 28 -5.40 -9.95 -2.89
C LEU A 28 -6.05 -11.10 -3.63
N ARG A 29 -7.37 -11.21 -3.59
CA ARG A 29 -8.04 -12.30 -4.28
C ARG A 29 -8.27 -12.03 -5.76
N ASP A 30 -8.12 -10.79 -6.20
CA ASP A 30 -8.43 -10.40 -7.57
C ASP A 30 -7.25 -10.73 -8.46
N GLU A 31 -7.43 -11.68 -9.36
CA GLU A 31 -6.33 -12.13 -10.22
C GLU A 31 -5.84 -11.03 -11.15
N GLU A 32 -6.75 -10.18 -11.65
CA GLU A 32 -6.31 -9.10 -12.54
C GLU A 32 -5.52 -8.04 -11.81
N VAL A 33 -5.92 -7.72 -10.59
CA VAL A 33 -5.17 -6.76 -9.79
C VAL A 33 -3.76 -7.27 -9.53
N ASN A 34 -3.64 -8.59 -9.35
CA ASN A 34 -2.37 -9.20 -8.94
C ASN A 34 -1.60 -9.86 -10.07
N THR A 35 -1.93 -9.55 -11.33
CA THR A 35 -1.33 -10.23 -12.48
C THR A 35 0.20 -10.16 -12.47
N PHE A 36 0.75 -9.02 -12.10
CA PHE A 36 2.20 -8.81 -12.17
C PHE A 36 2.89 -8.90 -10.83
N LEU A 37 2.18 -9.35 -9.80
CA LEU A 37 2.77 -9.46 -8.48
C LEU A 37 3.40 -10.84 -8.29
N PRO A 38 4.42 -10.94 -7.45
CA PRO A 38 5.18 -12.19 -7.34
C PRO A 38 4.56 -13.23 -6.41
N TRP A 39 3.31 -13.09 -6.06
CA TRP A 39 2.64 -14.06 -5.18
C TRP A 39 1.30 -14.46 -5.77
N PHE A 40 0.80 -15.60 -5.32
CA PHE A 40 -0.49 -16.10 -5.76
C PHE A 40 -1.61 -15.30 -5.11
N PRO A 41 -2.74 -15.15 -5.81
CA PRO A 41 -3.90 -14.50 -5.19
C PRO A 41 -4.35 -15.22 -3.92
N ALA A 42 -4.86 -14.46 -2.98
CA ALA A 42 -5.38 -15.03 -1.74
C ALA A 42 -6.61 -15.88 -2.03
N GLU A 43 -6.69 -17.02 -1.39
CA GLU A 43 -7.83 -17.94 -1.56
C GLU A 43 -8.83 -17.84 -0.42
N CYS A 44 -8.43 -17.28 0.71
CA CYS A 44 -9.30 -17.14 1.87
C CYS A 44 -8.83 -15.97 2.71
N VAL A 45 -9.69 -15.59 3.66
CA VAL A 45 -9.37 -14.46 4.54
C VAL A 45 -8.11 -14.72 5.34
N GLU A 46 -7.85 -15.97 5.72
CA GLU A 46 -6.64 -16.28 6.48
C GLU A 46 -5.38 -15.99 5.68
N ASP A 47 -5.41 -16.15 4.36
CA ASP A 47 -4.27 -15.78 3.53
C ASP A 47 -4.02 -14.27 3.63
N ALA A 48 -5.09 -13.47 3.63
CA ALA A 48 -4.94 -12.03 3.75
C ALA A 48 -4.42 -11.65 5.13
N ARG A 49 -4.88 -12.34 6.17
CA ARG A 49 -4.37 -12.07 7.52
C ARG A 49 -2.89 -12.36 7.62
N ARG A 50 -2.45 -13.49 7.04
CA ARG A 50 -1.03 -13.83 7.04
C ARG A 50 -0.22 -12.80 6.25
N PHE A 51 -0.74 -12.37 5.11
CA PHE A 51 -0.10 -11.33 4.30
C PHE A 51 0.05 -10.05 5.11
N TYR A 52 -1.01 -9.64 5.79
CA TYR A 52 -0.95 -8.46 6.64
C TYR A 52 0.12 -8.60 7.71
N GLU A 53 0.15 -9.73 8.39
CA GLU A 53 1.11 -9.91 9.47
C GLU A 53 2.54 -9.91 8.98
N GLU A 54 2.80 -10.56 7.86
CA GLU A 54 4.16 -10.72 7.35
C GLU A 54 4.65 -9.49 6.61
N ARG A 55 3.75 -8.77 5.95
CA ARG A 55 4.15 -7.71 5.04
C ARG A 55 3.83 -6.31 5.54
N TYR A 56 2.97 -6.18 6.50
CA TYR A 56 2.60 -4.88 7.03
C TYR A 56 2.89 -4.74 8.51
N ALA A 57 2.32 -5.60 9.34
CA ALA A 57 2.57 -5.49 10.77
C ALA A 57 4.05 -5.62 11.07
N ALA A 58 4.75 -6.53 10.38
CA ALA A 58 6.18 -6.69 10.58
C ALA A 58 6.95 -5.44 10.16
N VAL A 59 6.51 -4.77 9.08
CA VAL A 59 7.15 -3.54 8.65
C VAL A 59 6.95 -2.44 9.69
N TYR A 60 5.73 -2.36 10.24
CA TYR A 60 5.44 -1.31 11.23
C TYR A 60 6.22 -1.47 12.51
N ALA A 61 6.74 -2.67 12.76
CA ALA A 61 7.58 -2.91 13.94
C ALA A 61 9.01 -2.42 13.75
N ARG A 62 9.38 -2.06 12.51
CA ARG A 62 10.73 -1.57 12.22
C ARG A 62 10.83 -0.08 12.52
N PRO A 63 12.05 0.43 12.71
CA PRO A 63 12.20 1.88 12.92
C PRO A 63 11.82 2.72 11.71
N ARG A 64 11.85 2.13 10.50
CA ARG A 64 11.58 2.87 9.28
C ARG A 64 10.87 1.99 8.27
N GLY A 65 9.92 2.57 7.56
CA GLY A 65 9.18 1.85 6.52
C GLY A 65 8.11 2.72 5.93
N TYR A 66 7.60 2.29 4.77
CA TYR A 66 6.52 3.00 4.07
C TYR A 66 5.62 1.95 3.45
N ALA A 67 4.56 1.60 4.17
CA ALA A 67 3.63 0.55 3.74
C ALA A 67 2.22 1.06 3.99
N TYR A 68 1.58 1.53 2.92
CA TYR A 68 0.36 2.31 3.02
C TYR A 68 -0.87 1.58 2.54
N ALA A 69 -1.96 1.74 3.27
CA ALA A 69 -3.30 1.52 2.76
C ALA A 69 -3.73 2.80 2.05
N VAL A 70 -4.26 2.66 0.83
CA VAL A 70 -4.73 3.78 0.04
C VAL A 70 -6.24 3.86 0.21
N CYS A 71 -6.73 4.97 0.76
CA CYS A 71 -8.16 5.15 1.04
C CYS A 71 -8.63 6.45 0.40
N LEU A 72 -9.89 6.46 -0.01
CA LEU A 72 -10.50 7.72 -0.43
C LEU A 72 -10.83 8.56 0.81
N LYS A 73 -10.64 9.87 0.71
CA LYS A 73 -11.04 10.75 1.81
C LYS A 73 -12.51 10.66 2.10
N ALA A 74 -13.31 10.32 1.09
CA ALA A 74 -14.75 10.18 1.29
C ALA A 74 -15.11 9.01 2.21
N GLY A 75 -14.17 8.10 2.44
CA GLY A 75 -14.39 6.99 3.35
C GLY A 75 -14.52 5.67 2.62
N GLY A 76 -14.81 4.60 3.35
CA GLY A 76 -15.03 3.30 2.77
C GLY A 76 -13.89 2.32 2.90
N GLY A 77 -12.85 2.67 3.60
CA GLY A 77 -11.73 1.76 3.83
C GLY A 77 -10.77 1.67 2.65
N PRO A 78 -9.76 0.82 2.76
CA PRO A 78 -8.73 0.76 1.72
C PRO A 78 -9.26 0.29 0.37
N ILE A 79 -8.87 1.01 -0.68
CA ILE A 79 -9.15 0.61 -2.06
C ILE A 79 -7.88 0.10 -2.74
N GLY A 80 -6.74 0.19 -2.07
CA GLY A 80 -5.50 -0.27 -2.64
C GLY A 80 -4.37 -0.20 -1.63
N TYR A 81 -3.16 -0.47 -2.10
CA TYR A 81 -1.98 -0.32 -1.26
C TYR A 81 -0.83 0.22 -2.06
N ILE A 82 0.12 0.82 -1.35
CA ILE A 82 1.38 1.26 -1.91
C ILE A 82 2.45 0.98 -0.85
N LYS A 83 3.56 0.40 -1.28
CA LYS A 83 4.61 0.01 -0.36
C LYS A 83 5.95 0.27 -1.01
N VAL A 84 6.88 0.83 -0.22
CA VAL A 84 8.27 1.01 -0.66
C VAL A 84 9.11 -0.04 0.03
N GLU A 85 9.80 -0.85 -0.76
CA GLU A 85 10.72 -1.83 -0.20
C GLU A 85 11.97 -1.10 0.27
N MET A 86 12.32 -1.33 1.53
CA MET A 86 13.42 -0.60 2.16
C MET A 86 14.74 -1.36 2.06
N ASP A 87 14.90 -2.13 0.99
CA ASP A 87 16.19 -2.72 0.68
C ASP A 87 16.95 -1.80 -0.29
N ASP A 88 18.01 -2.30 -0.86
CA ASP A 88 18.86 -1.49 -1.73
C ASP A 88 18.11 -0.97 -2.97
N SER A 89 17.07 -1.67 -3.39
CA SER A 89 16.36 -1.30 -4.62
C SER A 89 15.35 -0.17 -4.43
N TYR A 90 14.81 -0.01 -3.22
CA TYR A 90 13.74 0.95 -2.96
C TYR A 90 12.60 0.82 -3.96
N ASP A 91 12.25 -0.42 -4.29
CA ASP A 91 11.19 -0.65 -5.27
C ASP A 91 9.81 -0.33 -4.70
N PHE A 92 8.94 0.16 -5.58
CA PHE A 92 7.54 0.37 -5.25
C PHE A 92 6.71 -0.85 -5.60
N GLY A 93 5.81 -1.23 -4.69
CA GLY A 93 4.75 -2.17 -4.99
C GLY A 93 3.41 -1.49 -4.77
N TYR A 94 2.46 -1.71 -5.67
CA TYR A 94 1.15 -1.10 -5.49
C TYR A 94 0.08 -1.95 -6.15
N ALA A 95 -1.16 -1.77 -5.69
CA ALA A 95 -2.33 -2.35 -6.31
C ALA A 95 -3.54 -1.49 -5.99
N LEU A 96 -4.53 -1.54 -6.85
CA LEU A 96 -5.74 -0.73 -6.71
C LEU A 96 -6.91 -1.56 -7.22
N GLN A 97 -8.04 -1.51 -6.51
CA GLN A 97 -9.24 -2.21 -6.97
C GLN A 97 -9.67 -1.66 -8.32
N ARG A 98 -10.16 -2.57 -9.19
CA ARG A 98 -10.42 -2.24 -10.59
C ARG A 98 -11.37 -1.06 -10.81
N PRO A 99 -12.43 -0.89 -10.02
CA PRO A 99 -13.32 0.26 -10.28
C PRO A 99 -12.62 1.62 -10.18
N PHE A 100 -11.45 1.66 -9.57
CA PHE A 100 -10.72 2.92 -9.36
C PHE A 100 -9.60 3.13 -10.35
N TRP A 101 -9.40 2.20 -11.29
CA TRP A 101 -8.38 2.35 -12.32
C TRP A 101 -8.73 3.49 -13.26
N GLY A 102 -7.71 4.08 -13.86
CA GLY A 102 -7.89 5.08 -14.89
C GLY A 102 -8.27 6.46 -14.41
N GLN A 103 -8.14 6.72 -13.11
CA GLN A 103 -8.52 8.00 -12.54
C GLN A 103 -7.32 8.79 -12.00
N GLY A 104 -6.11 8.28 -12.21
CA GLY A 104 -4.92 8.96 -11.71
C GLY A 104 -4.64 8.79 -10.24
N LEU A 105 -5.35 7.87 -9.57
CA LEU A 105 -5.21 7.74 -8.13
C LEU A 105 -3.86 7.14 -7.74
N VAL A 106 -3.35 6.16 -8.50
CA VAL A 106 -2.05 5.57 -8.19
C VAL A 106 -0.95 6.63 -8.35
N THR A 107 -1.05 7.45 -9.39
CA THR A 107 -0.08 8.52 -9.59
C THR A 107 -0.12 9.50 -8.43
N GLU A 108 -1.31 9.87 -8.00
CA GLU A 108 -1.47 10.81 -6.88
C GLU A 108 -0.87 10.22 -5.60
N ALA A 109 -1.17 8.97 -5.32
CA ALA A 109 -0.63 8.30 -4.13
C ALA A 109 0.89 8.16 -4.24
N GLY A 110 1.38 7.77 -5.40
CA GLY A 110 2.81 7.58 -5.59
C GLY A 110 3.60 8.86 -5.39
N ARG A 111 3.07 9.97 -5.89
CA ARG A 111 3.75 11.24 -5.69
C ARG A 111 3.85 11.60 -4.21
N ALA A 112 2.78 11.39 -3.46
CA ALA A 112 2.80 11.70 -2.04
C ALA A 112 3.84 10.86 -1.31
N VAL A 113 3.92 9.57 -1.64
CA VAL A 113 4.87 8.68 -1.00
C VAL A 113 6.30 9.07 -1.37
N VAL A 114 6.56 9.36 -2.64
CA VAL A 114 7.90 9.77 -3.07
C VAL A 114 8.32 11.05 -2.35
N GLU A 115 7.43 12.02 -2.25
CA GLU A 115 7.76 13.26 -1.56
C GLU A 115 8.06 13.01 -0.08
N ARG A 116 7.32 12.09 0.54
CA ARG A 116 7.59 11.77 1.95
C ARG A 116 8.95 11.10 2.11
N VAL A 117 9.25 10.16 1.21
CA VAL A 117 10.53 9.46 1.27
C VAL A 117 11.67 10.44 1.11
N ARG A 118 11.55 11.36 0.16
CA ARG A 118 12.59 12.38 -0.03
C ARG A 118 12.71 13.30 1.17
N ALA A 119 11.58 13.70 1.74
CA ALA A 119 11.60 14.57 2.91
C ALA A 119 12.29 13.90 4.09
N ASP A 120 12.24 12.59 4.15
CA ASP A 120 12.89 11.84 5.21
C ASP A 120 14.38 11.58 4.91
N GLY A 121 14.89 12.11 3.81
CA GLY A 121 16.31 12.01 3.48
C GLY A 121 16.71 10.73 2.78
N LEU A 122 15.77 10.05 2.18
CA LEU A 122 16.08 8.79 1.49
C LEU A 122 16.05 8.98 0.00
N UNK A 123 16.80 8.26 -0.60
CA UNK A 123 16.86 8.44 -1.98
C UNK A 123 15.99 7.42 -2.55
N UNK A 124 15.21 7.80 -2.83
CA UNK A 124 14.35 6.95 -3.47
C UNK A 124 14.76 6.95 -4.86
N UNK A 125 14.88 6.13 -5.16
CA UNK A 125 15.20 5.94 -6.46
C UNK A 125 14.05 6.07 -7.25
N UNK A 126 13.42 6.21 -6.83
CA UNK A 126 12.30 6.31 -7.51
C UNK A 126 12.35 7.42 -8.39
N UNK A 127 12.44 7.20 -8.83
CA UNK A 127 12.50 8.15 -9.75
C UNK A 127 11.55 8.27 -10.30
#